data_42196de4da330d120ef1a87255525c9d
#
_entry.id   42196de4da330d120ef1a87255525c9d
#
_cell.length_a   1.000
_cell.length_b   1.000
_cell.length_c   1.000
_cell.angle_alpha   90.00
_cell.angle_beta   90.00
_cell.angle_gamma   90.00
#
_symmetry.space_group_name_H-M   'P 1'
#
loop_
_entity.id
_entity.type
_entity.pdbx_description
1 polymer ?
#
loop_
_entity_poly.entity_id
_entity_poly.type
_entity_poly.pdbx_seq_one_letter_code
_entity_poly.pdbx_strand_id
1 'polypeptide(L)'
;MTAAAPAKLFATVAPRQPYINPGIRARAMAALEAKRRLLANADVIGIADFSRASRDPRFYIVDLRSGFTTEHLVAHGRGSDPAHSGWLEMFSNSVGSEATSNGSYLTGDNYQGKYGYSMRLTGLDYTNSNALARAIVIHSAWYAEPHVVQAHGKLGRSEGCFALPGISHAEAMTRLGSGRLLYADRG
;
A
#
# COMPACT_ATOMS: atom_id res chain seq x y z
N MET A 1 9.77 -41.45 -43.94
CA MET A 1 8.59 -41.03 -43.14
C MET A 1 9.10 -40.60 -41.76
N THR A 2 9.29 -39.32 -41.55
CA THR A 2 9.76 -38.74 -40.25
C THR A 2 8.54 -38.30 -39.45
N ALA A 3 8.30 -38.95 -38.32
CA ALA A 3 7.23 -38.61 -37.41
C ALA A 3 7.56 -37.32 -36.66
N ALA A 4 6.74 -36.32 -36.80
CA ALA A 4 6.84 -35.07 -36.02
C ALA A 4 6.48 -35.33 -34.55
N ALA A 5 7.34 -34.91 -33.62
CA ALA A 5 7.07 -34.98 -32.19
C ALA A 5 5.96 -34.00 -31.80
N PRO A 6 5.04 -34.36 -30.88
CA PRO A 6 3.96 -33.47 -30.47
C PRO A 6 4.52 -32.30 -29.66
N ALA A 7 4.17 -31.08 -30.07
CA ALA A 7 4.45 -29.86 -29.33
C ALA A 7 3.71 -29.92 -27.98
N LYS A 8 4.48 -29.90 -26.89
CA LYS A 8 3.92 -29.76 -25.53
C LYS A 8 3.31 -28.37 -25.40
N LEU A 9 1.97 -28.28 -25.41
CA LEU A 9 1.27 -27.08 -24.97
C LEU A 9 1.56 -26.88 -23.47
N PHE A 10 2.38 -25.91 -23.16
CA PHE A 10 2.45 -25.39 -21.79
C PHE A 10 1.20 -24.56 -21.55
N ALA A 11 0.26 -25.12 -20.79
CA ALA A 11 -0.87 -24.36 -20.28
C ALA A 11 -0.29 -23.23 -19.39
N THR A 12 -0.37 -22.00 -19.85
CA THR A 12 -0.08 -20.82 -19.04
C THR A 12 -1.15 -20.73 -17.95
N VAL A 13 -0.81 -21.16 -16.72
CA VAL A 13 -1.65 -20.92 -15.55
C VAL A 13 -1.72 -19.42 -15.38
N ALA A 14 -2.91 -18.84 -15.51
CA ALA A 14 -3.11 -17.43 -15.25
C ALA A 14 -2.63 -17.10 -13.83
N PRO A 15 -1.86 -16.01 -13.62
CA PRO A 15 -1.34 -15.67 -12.31
C PRO A 15 -2.53 -15.50 -11.35
N ARG A 16 -2.42 -16.13 -10.17
CA ARG A 16 -3.44 -16.04 -9.12
C ARG A 16 -3.59 -14.57 -8.73
N GLN A 17 -4.81 -14.05 -8.82
CA GLN A 17 -5.11 -12.70 -8.36
C GLN A 17 -5.00 -12.63 -6.83
N PRO A 18 -4.35 -11.58 -6.27
CA PRO A 18 -4.30 -11.35 -4.84
C PRO A 18 -5.68 -11.26 -4.21
N TYR A 19 -5.85 -11.83 -3.02
CA TYR A 19 -7.08 -11.72 -2.26
C TYR A 19 -7.10 -10.42 -1.47
N ILE A 20 -8.02 -9.53 -1.81
CA ILE A 20 -8.34 -8.32 -1.02
C ILE A 20 -9.61 -8.61 -0.23
N ASN A 21 -9.60 -8.36 1.09
CA ASN A 21 -10.82 -8.48 1.90
C ASN A 21 -11.96 -7.69 1.27
N PRO A 22 -13.14 -8.32 1.02
CA PRO A 22 -14.27 -7.66 0.34
C PRO A 22 -14.76 -6.39 1.05
N GLY A 23 -14.70 -6.36 2.38
CA GLY A 23 -15.12 -5.21 3.18
C GLY A 23 -14.26 -3.98 2.93
N ILE A 24 -12.92 -4.11 3.00
CA ILE A 24 -12.04 -2.97 2.72
C ILE A 24 -12.09 -2.58 1.24
N ARG A 25 -12.20 -3.55 0.34
CA ARG A 25 -12.35 -3.28 -1.09
C ARG A 25 -13.60 -2.45 -1.38
N ALA A 26 -14.73 -2.82 -0.80
CA ALA A 26 -15.99 -2.08 -0.95
C ALA A 26 -15.87 -0.64 -0.43
N ARG A 27 -15.27 -0.44 0.76
CA ARG A 27 -15.04 0.89 1.31
C ARG A 27 -14.07 1.71 0.46
N ALA A 28 -13.00 1.10 -0.05
CA ALA A 28 -12.05 1.77 -0.94
C ALA A 28 -12.71 2.24 -2.24
N MET A 29 -13.60 1.41 -2.83
CA MET A 29 -14.36 1.78 -4.02
C MET A 29 -15.38 2.88 -3.74
N ALA A 30 -16.07 2.84 -2.59
CA ALA A 30 -16.97 3.91 -2.16
C ALA A 30 -16.22 5.23 -1.92
N ALA A 31 -15.01 5.16 -1.32
CA ALA A 31 -14.14 6.31 -1.13
C ALA A 31 -13.66 6.89 -2.47
N LEU A 32 -13.29 6.03 -3.43
CA LEU A 32 -12.91 6.45 -4.78
C LEU A 32 -14.03 7.27 -5.45
N GLU A 33 -15.26 6.78 -5.38
CA GLU A 33 -16.41 7.47 -5.96
C GLU A 33 -16.70 8.78 -5.25
N ALA A 34 -16.71 8.78 -3.91
CA ALA A 34 -16.95 9.98 -3.10
C ALA A 34 -15.89 11.08 -3.32
N LYS A 35 -14.63 10.70 -3.56
CA LYS A 35 -13.51 11.62 -3.76
C LYS A 35 -13.20 11.87 -5.26
N ARG A 36 -13.97 11.32 -6.18
CA ARG A 36 -13.70 11.30 -7.61
C ARG A 36 -13.30 12.66 -8.19
N ARG A 37 -13.92 13.74 -7.73
CA ARG A 37 -13.67 15.12 -8.18
C ARG A 37 -12.33 15.70 -7.70
N LEU A 38 -11.72 15.09 -6.70
CA LEU A 38 -10.43 15.50 -6.14
C LEU A 38 -9.26 14.78 -6.81
N LEU A 39 -9.52 13.73 -7.57
CA LEU A 39 -8.52 12.89 -8.20
C LEU A 39 -8.29 13.33 -9.63
N ALA A 40 -7.02 13.45 -10.04
CA ALA A 40 -6.66 13.67 -11.44
C ALA A 40 -6.87 12.38 -12.26
N ASN A 41 -6.63 11.22 -11.63
CA ASN A 41 -6.73 9.90 -12.25
C ASN A 41 -7.49 8.94 -11.34
N ALA A 42 -8.36 8.10 -11.90
CA ALA A 42 -9.08 7.07 -11.17
C ALA A 42 -9.05 5.73 -11.93
N ASP A 43 -7.93 5.46 -12.57
CA ASP A 43 -7.65 4.23 -13.30
C ASP A 43 -6.93 3.20 -12.45
N VAL A 44 -6.19 3.65 -11.43
CA VAL A 44 -5.48 2.81 -10.46
C VAL A 44 -5.78 3.31 -9.04
N ILE A 45 -5.93 2.37 -8.10
CA ILE A 45 -6.11 2.64 -6.67
C ILE A 45 -5.11 1.85 -5.83
N GLY A 46 -4.58 2.49 -4.80
CA GLY A 46 -3.86 1.82 -3.72
C GLY A 46 -4.81 1.45 -2.58
N ILE A 47 -4.65 0.27 -1.99
CA ILE A 47 -5.41 -0.17 -0.80
C ILE A 47 -4.42 -0.73 0.22
N ALA A 48 -4.42 -0.21 1.45
CA ALA A 48 -3.65 -0.75 2.57
C ALA A 48 -4.61 -1.36 3.60
N ASP A 49 -4.59 -2.69 3.72
CA ASP A 49 -5.42 -3.47 4.65
C ASP A 49 -4.65 -3.78 5.94
N PHE A 50 -4.81 -2.94 6.94
CA PHE A 50 -4.16 -3.10 8.23
C PHE A 50 -4.88 -4.06 9.19
N SER A 51 -5.89 -4.80 8.75
CA SER A 51 -6.41 -5.95 9.49
C SER A 51 -5.48 -7.17 9.43
N ARG A 52 -4.47 -7.14 8.56
CA ARG A 52 -3.47 -8.20 8.40
C ARG A 52 -2.17 -7.87 9.14
N ALA A 53 -1.44 -8.90 9.55
CA ALA A 53 -0.12 -8.72 10.17
C ALA A 53 0.90 -8.12 9.18
N SER A 54 1.92 -7.44 9.68
CA SER A 54 2.94 -6.80 8.84
C SER A 54 3.80 -7.78 8.04
N ARG A 55 3.84 -9.06 8.45
CA ARG A 55 4.51 -10.14 7.73
C ARG A 55 3.78 -10.59 6.47
N ASP A 56 2.50 -10.26 6.36
CA ASP A 56 1.66 -10.63 5.22
C ASP A 56 1.56 -9.49 4.22
N PRO A 57 1.51 -9.77 2.90
CA PRO A 57 1.18 -8.75 1.92
C PRO A 57 -0.17 -8.12 2.25
N ARG A 58 -0.21 -6.80 2.35
CA ARG A 58 -1.39 -6.04 2.78
C ARG A 58 -1.50 -4.65 2.16
N PHE A 59 -0.64 -4.37 1.17
CA PHE A 59 -0.73 -3.19 0.34
C PHE A 59 -0.97 -3.64 -1.10
N TYR A 60 -2.05 -3.18 -1.70
CA TYR A 60 -2.49 -3.61 -3.02
C TYR A 60 -2.49 -2.44 -3.99
N ILE A 61 -2.08 -2.69 -5.23
CA ILE A 61 -2.21 -1.74 -6.34
C ILE A 61 -3.12 -2.38 -7.37
N VAL A 62 -4.30 -1.79 -7.56
CA VAL A 62 -5.36 -2.32 -8.40
C VAL A 62 -5.54 -1.43 -9.62
N ASP A 63 -5.31 -1.97 -10.81
CA ASP A 63 -5.72 -1.36 -12.07
C ASP A 63 -7.21 -1.62 -12.28
N LEU A 64 -8.01 -0.58 -12.28
CA LEU A 64 -9.48 -0.68 -12.34
C LEU A 64 -10.02 -0.96 -13.74
N ARG A 65 -9.20 -0.80 -14.78
CA ARG A 65 -9.59 -1.09 -16.17
C ARG A 65 -9.41 -2.57 -16.48
N SER A 66 -8.28 -3.13 -16.09
CA SER A 66 -7.93 -4.54 -16.37
C SER A 66 -8.28 -5.49 -15.21
N GLY A 67 -8.45 -4.97 -13.99
CA GLY A 67 -8.56 -5.75 -12.78
C GLY A 67 -7.20 -6.29 -12.28
N PHE A 68 -6.10 -6.02 -13.00
CA PHE A 68 -4.78 -6.50 -12.60
C PHE A 68 -4.37 -5.91 -11.25
N THR A 69 -4.06 -6.82 -10.31
CA THR A 69 -3.74 -6.47 -8.94
C THR A 69 -2.40 -7.05 -8.55
N THR A 70 -1.59 -6.26 -7.87
CA THR A 70 -0.38 -6.72 -7.18
C THR A 70 -0.50 -6.51 -5.69
N GLU A 71 0.21 -7.33 -4.90
CA GLU A 71 0.20 -7.27 -3.45
C GLU A 71 1.62 -7.11 -2.91
N HIS A 72 1.77 -6.32 -1.87
CA HIS A 72 3.06 -5.91 -1.33
C HIS A 72 3.06 -5.89 0.19
N LEU A 73 4.22 -6.09 0.79
CA LEU A 73 4.45 -5.79 2.19
C LEU A 73 4.40 -4.27 2.40
N VAL A 74 3.89 -3.85 3.56
CA VAL A 74 3.94 -2.45 4.00
C VAL A 74 4.07 -2.37 5.50
N ALA A 75 5.02 -1.57 6.00
CA ALA A 75 5.14 -1.26 7.41
C ALA A 75 4.17 -0.14 7.81
N HIS A 76 3.69 -0.17 9.04
CA HIS A 76 2.91 0.88 9.69
C HIS A 76 3.75 1.67 10.68
N GLY A 77 3.18 2.73 11.25
CA GLY A 77 3.83 3.58 12.24
C GLY A 77 4.00 2.91 13.59
N ARG A 78 5.10 3.22 14.29
CA ARG A 78 5.39 2.66 15.62
C ARG A 78 4.34 3.04 16.68
N GLY A 79 3.72 4.21 16.55
CA GLY A 79 2.62 4.59 17.41
C GLY A 79 1.34 3.79 17.17
N SER A 80 1.23 3.07 16.05
CA SER A 80 0.12 2.16 15.77
C SER A 80 0.30 0.77 16.36
N ASP A 81 1.51 0.39 16.74
CA ASP A 81 1.91 -0.91 17.28
C ASP A 81 3.01 -0.72 18.33
N PRO A 82 2.69 -0.15 19.52
CA PRO A 82 3.68 0.18 20.54
C PRO A 82 4.48 -1.03 21.02
N ALA A 83 3.83 -2.18 21.15
CA ALA A 83 4.45 -3.44 21.58
C ALA A 83 5.28 -4.12 20.49
N HIS A 84 5.26 -3.58 19.27
CA HIS A 84 5.90 -4.19 18.10
C HIS A 84 5.43 -5.65 17.89
N SER A 85 4.13 -5.83 17.95
CA SER A 85 3.50 -7.15 17.75
C SER A 85 3.48 -7.59 16.28
N GLY A 86 3.61 -6.62 15.37
CA GLY A 86 3.42 -6.77 13.92
C GLY A 86 1.96 -6.53 13.48
N TRP A 87 1.07 -6.25 14.41
CA TRP A 87 -0.32 -5.89 14.14
C TRP A 87 -0.56 -4.41 14.39
N LEU A 88 -1.30 -3.76 13.52
CA LEU A 88 -1.74 -2.40 13.78
C LEU A 88 -2.87 -2.44 14.82
N GLU A 89 -2.64 -1.83 15.99
CA GLU A 89 -3.59 -1.80 17.11
C GLU A 89 -4.51 -0.57 17.03
N MET A 90 -3.94 0.58 16.65
CA MET A 90 -4.68 1.85 16.59
C MET A 90 -4.23 2.73 15.44
N PHE A 91 -5.16 3.55 14.94
CA PHE A 91 -4.86 4.67 14.06
C PHE A 91 -4.79 5.98 14.86
N SER A 92 -4.03 6.95 14.38
CA SER A 92 -4.03 8.30 14.95
C SER A 92 -3.68 9.34 13.89
N ASN A 93 -4.40 10.46 13.94
CA ASN A 93 -4.13 11.64 13.12
C ASN A 93 -3.38 12.75 13.89
N SER A 94 -3.10 12.53 15.18
CA SER A 94 -2.41 13.53 16.02
C SER A 94 -0.98 13.73 15.57
N VAL A 95 -0.53 15.00 15.51
CA VAL A 95 0.87 15.33 15.25
C VAL A 95 1.74 14.76 16.37
N GLY A 96 2.86 14.13 16.01
CA GLY A 96 3.75 13.48 16.96
C GLY A 96 3.32 12.11 17.45
N SER A 97 2.16 11.58 17.03
CA SER A 97 1.70 10.24 17.43
C SER A 97 2.52 9.09 16.86
N GLU A 98 3.27 9.36 15.78
CA GLU A 98 4.04 8.33 15.04
C GLU A 98 3.21 7.13 14.57
N ALA A 99 1.88 7.26 14.62
CA ALA A 99 0.94 6.26 14.17
C ALA A 99 0.54 6.48 12.71
N THR A 100 0.22 5.42 12.02
CA THR A 100 -0.49 5.49 10.73
C THR A 100 -1.91 6.05 10.98
N SER A 101 -2.42 6.85 10.08
CA SER A 101 -3.83 7.28 10.08
C SER A 101 -4.61 6.52 9.01
N ASN A 102 -5.90 6.32 9.24
CA ASN A 102 -6.80 5.66 8.29
C ASN A 102 -7.52 6.68 7.41
N GLY A 103 -8.10 6.19 6.32
CA GLY A 103 -8.91 6.98 5.40
C GLY A 103 -8.34 7.09 4.00
N SER A 104 -8.83 8.06 3.26
CA SER A 104 -8.50 8.36 1.87
C SER A 104 -7.32 9.31 1.79
N TYR A 105 -6.35 9.01 0.95
CA TYR A 105 -5.23 9.88 0.65
C TYR A 105 -5.18 10.17 -0.86
N LEU A 106 -4.90 11.42 -1.20
CA LEU A 106 -4.48 11.80 -2.54
C LEU A 106 -2.97 11.61 -2.67
N THR A 107 -2.54 10.82 -3.64
CA THR A 107 -1.13 10.72 -4.01
C THR A 107 -0.67 12.00 -4.68
N GLY A 108 0.44 12.52 -4.23
CA GLY A 108 1.03 13.76 -4.72
C GLY A 108 2.33 13.54 -5.49
N ASP A 109 3.09 14.61 -5.64
CA ASP A 109 4.33 14.59 -6.38
C ASP A 109 5.41 13.77 -5.68
N ASN A 110 6.24 13.15 -6.50
CA ASN A 110 7.45 12.49 -6.05
C ASN A 110 8.53 13.54 -5.74
N TYR A 111 9.34 13.27 -4.73
CA TYR A 111 10.44 14.15 -4.36
C TYR A 111 11.59 13.36 -3.74
N GLN A 112 12.78 13.95 -3.75
CA GLN A 112 13.93 13.41 -3.03
C GLN A 112 13.92 14.01 -1.61
N GLY A 113 13.72 13.16 -0.60
CA GLY A 113 13.61 13.57 0.80
C GLY A 113 14.59 12.83 1.70
N LYS A 114 14.38 12.97 3.02
CA LYS A 114 15.18 12.31 4.08
C LYS A 114 15.22 10.77 3.91
N TYR A 115 14.13 10.20 3.44
CA TYR A 115 14.00 8.76 3.24
C TYR A 115 14.26 8.32 1.78
N GLY A 116 14.96 9.15 1.00
CA GLY A 116 15.18 8.92 -0.42
C GLY A 116 13.99 9.38 -1.28
N TYR A 117 13.85 8.75 -2.46
CA TYR A 117 12.75 9.04 -3.38
C TYR A 117 11.43 8.65 -2.74
N SER A 118 10.51 9.58 -2.64
CA SER A 118 9.28 9.43 -1.86
C SER A 118 8.10 10.09 -2.56
N MET A 119 6.89 9.62 -2.28
CA MET A 119 5.63 10.18 -2.79
C MET A 119 4.86 10.86 -1.66
N ARG A 120 4.51 12.13 -1.83
CA ARG A 120 3.68 12.88 -0.87
C ARG A 120 2.27 12.32 -0.81
N LEU A 121 1.68 12.40 0.37
CA LEU A 121 0.29 12.02 0.61
C LEU A 121 -0.46 13.17 1.27
N THR A 122 -1.60 13.55 0.70
CA THR A 122 -2.53 14.51 1.29
C THR A 122 -3.73 13.76 1.83
N GLY A 123 -4.05 13.92 3.11
CA GLY A 123 -5.26 13.32 3.71
C GLY A 123 -6.53 14.00 3.20
N LEU A 124 -7.51 13.21 2.81
CA LEU A 124 -8.81 13.67 2.28
C LEU A 124 -9.97 13.48 3.27
N ASP A 125 -9.70 12.88 4.42
CA ASP A 125 -10.68 12.62 5.47
C ASP A 125 -10.25 13.27 6.78
N TYR A 126 -11.20 13.48 7.70
CA TYR A 126 -10.90 14.02 9.03
C TYR A 126 -9.88 13.15 9.79
N THR A 127 -9.95 11.83 9.61
CA THR A 127 -9.08 10.84 10.26
C THR A 127 -7.62 10.90 9.81
N ASN A 128 -7.30 11.60 8.72
CA ASN A 128 -5.94 11.77 8.19
C ASN A 128 -5.63 13.18 7.71
N SER A 129 -6.44 14.17 8.09
CA SER A 129 -6.29 15.58 7.65
C SER A 129 -4.91 16.19 7.95
N ASN A 130 -4.20 15.67 8.94
CA ASN A 130 -2.85 16.09 9.31
C ASN A 130 -1.73 15.37 8.53
N ALA A 131 -2.07 14.51 7.56
CA ALA A 131 -1.08 13.71 6.85
C ALA A 131 0.07 14.55 6.26
N LEU A 132 -0.26 15.67 5.60
CA LEU A 132 0.73 16.55 5.00
C LEU A 132 1.62 17.23 6.07
N ALA A 133 1.01 17.76 7.14
CA ALA A 133 1.71 18.40 8.26
C ALA A 133 2.61 17.40 9.02
N ARG A 134 2.20 16.15 9.08
CA ARG A 134 2.93 15.03 9.67
C ARG A 134 3.97 14.42 8.71
N ALA A 135 4.11 14.94 7.50
CA ALA A 135 4.97 14.43 6.44
C ALA A 135 4.76 12.93 6.15
N ILE A 136 3.51 12.47 6.18
CA ILE A 136 3.16 11.09 5.81
C ILE A 136 3.37 10.92 4.31
N VAL A 137 4.18 9.92 3.95
CA VAL A 137 4.58 9.64 2.57
C VAL A 137 4.62 8.14 2.30
N ILE A 138 4.69 7.76 1.02
CA ILE A 138 5.16 6.43 0.60
C ILE A 138 6.67 6.53 0.37
N HIS A 139 7.46 5.66 0.99
CA HIS A 139 8.91 5.57 0.80
C HIS A 139 9.42 4.13 0.89
N SER A 140 10.63 3.87 0.42
CA SER A 140 11.29 2.58 0.66
C SER A 140 11.99 2.56 2.01
N ALA A 141 12.08 1.38 2.64
CA ALA A 141 12.81 1.22 3.87
C ALA A 141 13.38 -0.20 4.02
N TRP A 142 14.62 -0.30 4.51
CA TRP A 142 15.28 -1.58 4.77
C TRP A 142 14.47 -2.46 5.74
N TYR A 143 13.81 -1.87 6.73
CA TYR A 143 13.02 -2.56 7.73
C TYR A 143 11.67 -3.08 7.20
N ALA A 144 11.31 -2.75 5.97
CA ALA A 144 10.14 -3.25 5.27
C ALA A 144 10.46 -4.42 4.31
N GLU A 145 11.74 -4.78 4.17
CA GLU A 145 12.19 -5.83 3.26
C GLU A 145 11.78 -7.26 3.71
N PRO A 146 11.54 -8.20 2.78
CA PRO A 146 11.13 -9.56 3.10
C PRO A 146 12.10 -10.30 4.03
N HIS A 147 13.41 -10.03 3.97
CA HIS A 147 14.39 -10.65 4.84
C HIS A 147 14.19 -10.26 6.33
N VAL A 148 13.60 -9.10 6.61
CA VAL A 148 13.25 -8.68 7.98
C VAL A 148 12.12 -9.55 8.53
N VAL A 149 11.13 -9.89 7.70
CA VAL A 149 10.08 -10.86 8.09
C VAL A 149 10.69 -12.24 8.35
N GLN A 150 11.61 -12.69 7.51
CA GLN A 150 12.29 -13.98 7.70
C GLN A 150 13.08 -14.03 9.01
N ALA A 151 13.76 -12.94 9.37
CA ALA A 151 14.58 -12.86 10.59
C ALA A 151 13.74 -12.64 11.87
N HIS A 152 12.64 -11.90 11.81
CA HIS A 152 11.92 -11.40 13.00
C HIS A 152 10.44 -11.80 13.05
N GLY A 153 9.90 -12.46 12.02
CA GLY A 153 8.49 -12.83 11.93
C GLY A 153 7.54 -11.65 11.68
N LYS A 154 8.06 -10.44 11.47
CA LYS A 154 7.32 -9.20 11.26
C LYS A 154 8.22 -8.15 10.60
N LEU A 155 7.63 -7.08 10.05
CA LEU A 155 8.37 -5.90 9.58
C LEU A 155 8.80 -5.00 10.74
N GLY A 156 9.73 -4.08 10.46
CA GLY A 156 9.93 -2.90 11.30
C GLY A 156 8.77 -1.92 11.21
N ARG A 157 8.94 -0.72 11.80
CA ARG A 157 7.89 0.30 11.89
C ARG A 157 8.41 1.66 11.45
N SER A 158 7.53 2.43 10.79
CA SER A 158 7.78 3.83 10.42
C SER A 158 7.36 4.80 11.53
N GLU A 159 7.34 6.09 11.21
CA GLU A 159 6.75 7.16 12.05
C GLU A 159 5.36 7.57 11.53
N GLY A 160 4.61 6.60 10.96
CA GLY A 160 3.28 6.77 10.41
C GLY A 160 3.20 6.63 8.88
N CYS A 161 4.33 6.69 8.19
CA CYS A 161 4.42 6.53 6.74
C CYS A 161 4.11 5.10 6.26
N PHE A 162 3.81 4.98 4.97
CA PHE A 162 3.68 3.70 4.27
C PHE A 162 5.07 3.30 3.75
N ALA A 163 5.83 2.54 4.53
CA ALA A 163 7.16 2.10 4.15
C ALA A 163 7.10 0.73 3.46
N LEU A 164 7.64 0.66 2.25
CA LEU A 164 7.58 -0.50 1.36
C LEU A 164 8.99 -1.10 1.14
N PRO A 165 9.08 -2.38 0.75
CA PRO A 165 10.30 -2.93 0.15
C PRO A 165 10.71 -2.13 -1.10
N GLY A 166 12.00 -2.09 -1.43
CA GLY A 166 12.51 -1.30 -2.56
C GLY A 166 11.84 -1.60 -3.90
N ILE A 167 11.64 -2.88 -4.22
CA ILE A 167 10.96 -3.31 -5.46
C ILE A 167 9.48 -2.88 -5.44
N SER A 168 8.78 -3.11 -4.34
CA SER A 168 7.39 -2.71 -4.16
C SER A 168 7.20 -1.21 -4.20
N HIS A 169 8.15 -0.47 -3.64
CA HIS A 169 8.19 0.99 -3.70
C HIS A 169 8.32 1.48 -5.15
N ALA A 170 9.26 0.93 -5.92
CA ALA A 170 9.45 1.30 -7.33
C ALA A 170 8.17 1.06 -8.15
N GLU A 171 7.47 -0.04 -7.90
CA GLU A 171 6.18 -0.32 -8.53
C GLU A 171 5.09 0.68 -8.10
N ALA A 172 4.99 1.00 -6.80
CA ALA A 172 4.04 1.99 -6.29
C ALA A 172 4.28 3.37 -6.91
N MET A 173 5.54 3.81 -7.01
CA MET A 173 5.89 5.09 -7.63
C MET A 173 5.48 5.16 -9.11
N THR A 174 5.60 4.04 -9.83
CA THR A 174 5.30 3.96 -11.26
C THR A 174 3.80 3.82 -11.53
N ARG A 175 3.14 2.87 -10.86
CA ARG A 175 1.74 2.51 -11.16
C ARG A 175 0.74 3.37 -10.41
N LEU A 176 0.96 3.63 -9.12
CA LEU A 176 0.07 4.49 -8.35
C LEU A 176 0.26 5.95 -8.78
N GLY A 177 1.52 6.43 -8.86
CA GLY A 177 1.82 7.78 -9.37
C GLY A 177 1.04 8.90 -8.67
N SER A 178 1.11 10.12 -9.18
CA SER A 178 0.41 11.29 -8.65
C SER A 178 -1.06 11.34 -9.06
N GLY A 179 -1.91 11.95 -8.23
CA GLY A 179 -3.31 12.26 -8.55
C GLY A 179 -4.29 11.10 -8.40
N ARG A 180 -3.92 10.02 -7.70
CA ARG A 180 -4.74 8.83 -7.47
C ARG A 180 -5.11 8.66 -6.00
N LEU A 181 -6.02 7.74 -5.74
CA LEU A 181 -6.43 7.40 -4.38
C LEU A 181 -5.55 6.29 -3.80
N LEU A 182 -5.07 6.50 -2.57
CA LEU A 182 -4.67 5.44 -1.65
C LEU A 182 -5.68 5.41 -0.50
N TYR A 183 -6.28 4.25 -0.26
CA TYR A 183 -7.21 4.02 0.85
C TYR A 183 -6.57 3.12 1.90
N ALA A 184 -6.58 3.52 3.15
CA ALA A 184 -5.98 2.79 4.26
C ALA A 184 -6.99 2.58 5.39
N ASP A 185 -7.23 1.34 5.77
CA ASP A 185 -8.13 1.01 6.89
C ASP A 185 -7.88 -0.42 7.39
N ARG A 186 -8.67 -0.84 8.38
CA ARG A 186 -8.82 -2.25 8.79
C ARG A 186 -10.01 -2.85 8.07
N GLY A 187 -9.84 -4.07 7.57
CA GLY A 187 -10.87 -4.84 6.86
C GLY A 187 -12.02 -5.30 7.74
#